data_afdf5c94b12a54fa1b34c1f2fdd6ae99
#
_entry.id   afdf5c94b12a54fa1b34c1f2fdd6ae99
#
_cell.length_a   1.000
_cell.length_b   1.000
_cell.length_c   1.000
_cell.angle_alpha   90.00
_cell.angle_beta   90.00
_cell.angle_gamma   90.00
#
_symmetry.space_group_name_H-M   'P 1'
#
loop_
_entity.id
_entity.type
_entity.pdbx_description
1 polymer ?
#
loop_
_entity_poly.entity_id
_entity_poly.type
_entity_poly.pdbx_seq_one_letter_code
_entity_poly.pdbx_strand_id
1 'polypeptide(L)'
;QAMAGTGYSFVSCSHKSLAEGVVKPDTYPIIDLILGKQRQPVITPVLQDTLRSYLAQGGNLLVSGTNLFSDSWGNAQDRTFVEEVLKGKLASRNASKEGIVNSCASPYGYINGRYTFRTRPNPICYSIESVDGVLPADKLAHTILRYPENNIGAGIVYEGKYRTCLLGFPFEALQTPSERNRLMESILRFFSIQQQNKIQYIQ
;
A
#
# COMPACT_ATOMS: atom_id res chain seq x y z
N GLN A 1 4.00 7.99 -12.98
CA GLN A 1 4.37 9.43 -12.89
C GLN A 1 4.97 9.79 -11.52
N ALA A 2 4.38 9.37 -10.38
CA ALA A 2 4.91 9.70 -9.05
C ALA A 2 6.32 9.15 -8.82
N MET A 3 6.58 7.88 -9.17
CA MET A 3 7.93 7.31 -9.08
C MET A 3 8.96 8.03 -9.97
N ALA A 4 8.60 8.37 -11.21
CA ALA A 4 9.49 9.14 -12.07
C ALA A 4 9.84 10.52 -11.48
N GLY A 5 8.91 11.14 -10.76
CA GLY A 5 9.14 12.42 -10.07
C GLY A 5 10.10 12.33 -8.89
N THR A 6 10.36 11.14 -8.35
CA THR A 6 11.27 10.92 -7.21
C THR A 6 12.70 10.53 -7.63
N GLY A 7 12.99 10.45 -8.94
CA GLY A 7 14.30 10.08 -9.46
C GLY A 7 14.62 8.59 -9.46
N TYR A 8 13.66 7.73 -9.09
CA TYR A 8 13.83 6.27 -9.16
C TYR A 8 13.46 5.72 -10.53
N SER A 9 14.24 4.77 -11.01
CA SER A 9 13.89 3.97 -12.18
C SER A 9 12.86 2.90 -11.81
N PHE A 10 11.93 2.60 -12.69
CA PHE A 10 10.90 1.58 -12.47
C PHE A 10 10.59 0.80 -13.75
N VAL A 11 10.07 -0.41 -13.57
CA VAL A 11 9.50 -1.25 -14.61
C VAL A 11 8.03 -1.48 -14.29
N SER A 12 7.17 -1.42 -15.29
CA SER A 12 5.74 -1.73 -15.16
C SER A 12 5.45 -3.07 -15.81
N CYS A 13 4.67 -3.90 -15.12
CA CYS A 13 4.18 -5.16 -15.66
C CYS A 13 2.74 -5.42 -15.20
N SER A 14 2.08 -6.38 -15.82
CA SER A 14 0.77 -6.85 -15.34
C SER A 14 0.92 -7.74 -14.11
N HIS A 15 -0.14 -7.83 -13.28
CA HIS A 15 -0.20 -8.80 -12.18
C HIS A 15 0.02 -10.24 -12.67
N LYS A 16 -0.49 -10.56 -13.85
CA LYS A 16 -0.30 -11.87 -14.50
C LYS A 16 1.18 -12.13 -14.78
N SER A 17 1.90 -11.18 -15.39
CA SER A 17 3.33 -11.34 -15.67
C SER A 17 4.18 -11.52 -14.42
N LEU A 18 3.80 -10.87 -13.32
CA LEU A 18 4.44 -11.06 -12.02
C LEU A 18 4.13 -12.43 -11.43
N ALA A 19 2.86 -12.85 -11.46
CA ALA A 19 2.41 -14.15 -10.95
C ALA A 19 3.00 -15.33 -11.73
N GLU A 20 3.14 -15.22 -13.04
CA GLU A 20 3.70 -16.25 -13.93
C GLU A 20 5.25 -16.25 -13.97
N GLY A 21 5.91 -15.36 -13.21
CA GLY A 21 7.37 -15.30 -13.13
C GLY A 21 8.06 -14.75 -14.38
N VAL A 22 7.33 -14.12 -15.30
CA VAL A 22 7.91 -13.40 -16.47
C VAL A 22 8.76 -12.23 -15.97
N VAL A 23 8.29 -11.53 -14.93
CA VAL A 23 9.06 -10.54 -14.19
C VAL A 23 9.43 -11.15 -12.84
N LYS A 24 10.72 -11.20 -12.54
CA LYS A 24 11.23 -11.78 -11.30
C LYS A 24 11.21 -10.71 -10.19
N PRO A 25 10.36 -10.86 -9.16
CA PRO A 25 10.21 -9.86 -8.11
C PRO A 25 11.48 -9.64 -7.28
N ASP A 26 12.29 -10.68 -7.09
CA ASP A 26 13.52 -10.68 -6.30
C ASP A 26 14.62 -9.75 -6.86
N THR A 27 14.50 -9.34 -8.13
CA THR A 27 15.40 -8.37 -8.75
C THR A 27 15.09 -6.92 -8.38
N TYR A 28 13.95 -6.66 -7.75
CA TYR A 28 13.49 -5.32 -7.39
C TYR A 28 13.41 -5.13 -5.88
N PRO A 29 13.98 -4.05 -5.33
CA PRO A 29 13.94 -3.79 -3.90
C PRO A 29 12.55 -3.40 -3.39
N ILE A 30 11.68 -2.92 -4.27
CA ILE A 30 10.33 -2.45 -3.95
C ILE A 30 9.36 -2.90 -5.04
N ILE A 31 8.21 -3.43 -4.64
CA ILE A 31 7.05 -3.66 -5.51
C ILE A 31 5.95 -2.67 -5.13
N ASP A 32 5.39 -1.98 -6.12
CA ASP A 32 4.17 -1.18 -6.01
C ASP A 32 3.02 -1.92 -6.69
N LEU A 33 2.14 -2.51 -5.88
CA LEU A 33 0.97 -3.28 -6.33
C LEU A 33 -0.26 -2.37 -6.36
N ILE A 34 -0.62 -1.92 -7.55
CA ILE A 34 -1.77 -1.04 -7.78
C ILE A 34 -2.99 -1.91 -8.07
N LEU A 35 -3.93 -1.97 -7.14
CA LEU A 35 -5.16 -2.75 -7.26
C LEU A 35 -6.36 -1.92 -7.76
N GLY A 36 -6.30 -0.59 -7.63
CA GLY A 36 -7.36 0.31 -8.07
C GLY A 36 -8.70 -0.02 -7.44
N LYS A 37 -9.70 -0.30 -8.27
CA LYS A 37 -11.05 -0.73 -7.88
C LYS A 37 -11.30 -2.22 -8.13
N GLN A 38 -10.24 -3.02 -8.29
CA GLN A 38 -10.35 -4.47 -8.53
C GLN A 38 -11.13 -5.15 -7.41
N ARG A 39 -11.99 -6.08 -7.81
CA ARG A 39 -12.74 -6.95 -6.91
C ARG A 39 -12.34 -8.40 -7.10
N GLN A 40 -12.94 -9.31 -6.37
CA GLN A 40 -12.58 -10.72 -6.26
C GLN A 40 -12.19 -11.41 -7.59
N PRO A 41 -11.08 -12.11 -7.60
CA PRO A 41 -10.05 -12.13 -6.56
C PRO A 41 -9.19 -10.86 -6.64
N VAL A 42 -9.05 -10.13 -5.53
CA VAL A 42 -8.24 -8.91 -5.50
C VAL A 42 -6.77 -9.22 -5.73
N ILE A 43 -6.27 -10.27 -5.07
CA ILE A 43 -4.94 -10.85 -5.28
C ILE A 43 -5.11 -12.36 -5.49
N THR A 44 -4.78 -12.86 -6.69
CA THR A 44 -4.93 -14.28 -7.01
C THR A 44 -4.02 -15.16 -6.14
N PRO A 45 -4.38 -16.43 -5.84
CA PRO A 45 -3.54 -17.32 -5.04
C PRO A 45 -2.10 -17.42 -5.54
N VAL A 46 -1.90 -17.52 -6.85
CA VAL A 46 -0.55 -17.56 -7.45
C VAL A 46 0.24 -16.28 -7.16
N LEU A 47 -0.40 -15.12 -7.24
CA LEU A 47 0.24 -13.85 -6.89
C LEU A 47 0.52 -13.76 -5.38
N GLN A 48 -0.36 -14.29 -4.52
CA GLN A 48 -0.11 -14.36 -3.08
C GLN A 48 1.15 -15.18 -2.77
N ASP A 49 1.34 -16.32 -3.42
CA ASP A 49 2.52 -17.18 -3.23
C ASP A 49 3.81 -16.48 -3.71
N THR A 50 3.74 -15.79 -4.83
CA THR A 50 4.84 -14.96 -5.34
C THR A 50 5.22 -13.87 -4.35
N LEU A 51 4.23 -13.14 -3.81
CA LEU A 51 4.45 -12.07 -2.84
C LEU A 51 4.94 -12.61 -1.49
N ARG A 52 4.45 -13.79 -1.02
CA ARG A 52 4.99 -14.45 0.18
C ARG A 52 6.49 -14.72 0.04
N SER A 53 6.87 -15.31 -1.08
CA SER A 53 8.28 -15.64 -1.35
C SER A 53 9.16 -14.38 -1.40
N TYR A 54 8.70 -13.34 -2.07
CA TYR A 54 9.38 -12.05 -2.15
C TYR A 54 9.56 -11.39 -0.77
N LEU A 55 8.50 -11.32 0.02
CA LEU A 55 8.53 -10.73 1.36
C LEU A 55 9.37 -11.57 2.33
N ALA A 56 9.35 -12.91 2.21
CA ALA A 56 10.18 -13.79 3.04
C ALA A 56 11.68 -13.53 2.86
N GLN A 57 12.10 -13.02 1.71
CA GLN A 57 13.47 -12.60 1.38
C GLN A 57 13.80 -11.16 1.83
N GLY A 58 12.87 -10.47 2.47
CA GLY A 58 13.06 -9.10 2.96
C GLY A 58 12.67 -8.01 1.97
N GLY A 59 11.84 -8.34 0.97
CA GLY A 59 11.31 -7.38 0.01
C GLY A 59 10.44 -6.30 0.65
N ASN A 60 10.20 -5.21 -0.07
CA ASN A 60 9.33 -4.11 0.35
C ASN A 60 8.13 -4.01 -0.57
N LEU A 61 6.93 -3.90 -0.02
CA LEU A 61 5.68 -3.94 -0.78
C LEU A 61 4.77 -2.77 -0.42
N LEU A 62 4.46 -1.94 -1.42
CA LEU A 62 3.34 -0.99 -1.38
C LEU A 62 2.12 -1.67 -2.01
N VAL A 63 0.97 -1.59 -1.34
CA VAL A 63 -0.32 -2.04 -1.90
C VAL A 63 -1.34 -0.92 -1.75
N SER A 64 -2.03 -0.58 -2.82
CA SER A 64 -3.08 0.43 -2.81
C SER A 64 -4.33 -0.01 -3.57
N GLY A 65 -5.51 0.24 -3.02
CA GLY A 65 -6.78 -0.11 -3.66
C GLY A 65 -7.98 0.07 -2.74
N THR A 66 -9.19 0.03 -3.31
CA THR A 66 -10.43 0.25 -2.55
C THR A 66 -10.97 -0.98 -1.84
N ASN A 67 -10.62 -2.20 -2.29
CA ASN A 67 -11.32 -3.42 -1.88
C ASN A 67 -10.39 -4.51 -1.31
N LEU A 68 -9.12 -4.20 -1.05
CA LEU A 68 -8.16 -5.19 -0.57
C LEU A 68 -8.64 -5.92 0.69
N PHE A 69 -9.12 -5.16 1.67
CA PHE A 69 -9.53 -5.70 2.96
C PHE A 69 -10.98 -6.19 2.96
N SER A 70 -11.89 -5.46 2.32
CA SER A 70 -13.31 -5.79 2.30
C SER A 70 -13.62 -7.05 1.50
N ASP A 71 -12.95 -7.26 0.36
CA ASP A 71 -13.16 -8.45 -0.46
C ASP A 71 -12.44 -9.68 0.11
N SER A 72 -11.26 -9.50 0.69
CA SER A 72 -10.53 -10.59 1.38
C SER A 72 -11.27 -11.12 2.61
N TRP A 73 -12.12 -10.31 3.23
CA TRP A 73 -12.88 -10.71 4.41
C TRP A 73 -13.82 -11.90 4.17
N GLY A 74 -14.36 -12.03 2.97
CA GLY A 74 -15.28 -13.10 2.59
C GLY A 74 -14.61 -14.47 2.35
N ASN A 75 -13.28 -14.52 2.22
CA ASN A 75 -12.50 -15.71 1.96
C ASN A 75 -11.42 -15.91 3.03
N ALA A 76 -11.42 -17.04 3.71
CA ALA A 76 -10.50 -17.31 4.82
C ALA A 76 -9.02 -17.30 4.37
N GLN A 77 -8.70 -17.82 3.19
CA GLN A 77 -7.33 -17.85 2.66
C GLN A 77 -6.83 -16.43 2.34
N ASP A 78 -7.67 -15.63 1.67
CA ASP A 78 -7.34 -14.25 1.33
C ASP A 78 -7.19 -13.40 2.59
N ARG A 79 -8.07 -13.58 3.57
CA ARG A 79 -7.98 -12.90 4.87
C ARG A 79 -6.70 -13.26 5.60
N THR A 80 -6.34 -14.55 5.67
CA THR A 80 -5.08 -15.00 6.28
C THR A 80 -3.88 -14.35 5.59
N PHE A 81 -3.88 -14.27 4.25
CA PHE A 81 -2.80 -13.59 3.53
C PHE A 81 -2.70 -12.11 3.91
N VAL A 82 -3.82 -11.39 3.94
CA VAL A 82 -3.83 -9.96 4.28
C VAL A 82 -3.41 -9.73 5.73
N GLU A 83 -3.91 -10.52 6.68
CA GLU A 83 -3.63 -10.32 8.11
C GLU A 83 -2.22 -10.81 8.51
N GLU A 84 -1.81 -11.99 8.06
CA GLU A 84 -0.55 -12.61 8.52
C GLU A 84 0.65 -12.25 7.66
N VAL A 85 0.45 -11.95 6.37
CA VAL A 85 1.55 -11.62 5.46
C VAL A 85 1.63 -10.12 5.22
N LEU A 86 0.53 -9.48 4.82
CA LEU A 86 0.55 -8.03 4.60
C LEU A 86 0.50 -7.22 5.90
N LYS A 87 0.07 -7.82 7.01
CA LYS A 87 0.03 -7.23 8.36
C LYS A 87 -1.06 -6.16 8.55
N GLY A 88 -2.11 -6.23 7.74
CA GLY A 88 -3.28 -5.36 7.85
C GLY A 88 -4.57 -6.14 7.99
N LYS A 89 -5.60 -5.55 8.56
CA LYS A 89 -6.95 -6.12 8.66
C LYS A 89 -8.02 -5.08 8.42
N LEU A 90 -9.20 -5.56 8.02
CA LEU A 90 -10.35 -4.70 7.80
C LEU A 90 -10.80 -4.01 9.10
N ALA A 91 -10.92 -2.69 9.08
CA ALA A 91 -11.55 -1.90 10.12
C ALA A 91 -13.03 -1.64 9.82
N SER A 92 -13.31 -1.20 8.60
CA SER A 92 -14.65 -0.86 8.13
C SER A 92 -14.71 -0.91 6.61
N ARG A 93 -15.86 -1.31 6.09
CA ARG A 93 -16.22 -1.08 4.67
C ARG A 93 -16.76 0.33 4.52
N ASN A 94 -16.59 0.93 3.36
CA ASN A 94 -17.09 2.29 3.08
C ASN A 94 -16.62 3.32 4.14
N ALA A 95 -15.33 3.27 4.48
CA ALA A 95 -14.79 4.04 5.60
C ALA A 95 -14.77 5.55 5.38
N SER A 96 -14.84 6.04 4.16
CA SER A 96 -14.91 7.46 3.83
C SER A 96 -15.68 7.73 2.54
N LYS A 97 -16.35 8.88 2.48
CA LYS A 97 -17.01 9.43 1.29
C LYS A 97 -16.48 10.83 0.93
N GLU A 98 -15.73 11.44 1.83
CA GLU A 98 -15.25 12.82 1.64
C GLU A 98 -14.01 12.89 0.73
N GLY A 99 -13.30 11.78 0.54
CA GLY A 99 -12.10 11.76 -0.28
C GLY A 99 -10.91 12.49 0.34
N ILE A 100 -10.85 12.52 1.66
CA ILE A 100 -9.79 13.20 2.43
C ILE A 100 -9.09 12.19 3.33
N VAL A 101 -7.77 12.30 3.39
CA VAL A 101 -6.91 11.51 4.26
C VAL A 101 -5.89 12.43 4.93
N ASN A 102 -5.73 12.32 6.23
CA ASN A 102 -4.73 13.06 7.00
C ASN A 102 -3.70 12.09 7.59
N SER A 103 -2.46 12.53 7.67
CA SER A 103 -1.45 11.84 8.48
C SER A 103 -1.85 11.87 9.95
N CYS A 104 -1.41 10.88 10.70
CA CYS A 104 -1.60 10.80 12.15
C CYS A 104 -0.28 10.57 12.87
N ALA A 105 -0.28 10.76 14.19
CA ALA A 105 0.89 10.50 15.01
C ALA A 105 1.34 9.04 14.87
N SER A 106 2.60 8.85 14.50
CA SER A 106 3.23 7.54 14.32
C SER A 106 4.75 7.68 14.50
N PRO A 107 5.50 6.57 14.65
CA PRO A 107 6.96 6.60 14.66
C PRO A 107 7.58 7.15 13.35
N TYR A 108 6.78 7.26 12.30
CA TYR A 108 7.20 7.72 10.96
C TYR A 108 6.70 9.14 10.67
N GLY A 109 7.02 10.11 11.55
CA GLY A 109 6.54 11.49 11.47
C GLY A 109 6.86 12.24 10.17
N TYR A 110 7.75 11.72 9.34
CA TYR A 110 8.02 12.24 8.00
C TYR A 110 6.94 11.87 6.98
N ILE A 111 6.09 10.87 7.27
CA ILE A 111 4.86 10.59 6.51
C ILE A 111 3.81 11.56 7.03
N ASN A 112 3.81 12.77 6.52
CA ASN A 112 2.94 13.83 6.99
C ASN A 112 2.20 14.51 5.84
N GLY A 113 1.07 15.11 6.17
CA GLY A 113 0.28 15.91 5.26
C GLY A 113 -1.19 15.54 5.20
N ARG A 114 -1.91 16.34 4.43
CA ARG A 114 -3.27 16.08 3.98
C ARG A 114 -3.22 15.68 2.51
N TYR A 115 -4.02 14.68 2.17
CA TYR A 115 -4.14 14.14 0.83
C TYR A 115 -5.61 14.06 0.45
N THR A 116 -5.90 14.29 -0.81
CA THR A 116 -7.27 14.25 -1.33
C THR A 116 -7.35 13.28 -2.51
N PHE A 117 -8.35 12.43 -2.54
CA PHE A 117 -8.63 11.56 -3.67
C PHE A 117 -9.98 11.88 -4.31
N ARG A 118 -10.17 11.43 -5.54
CA ARG A 118 -11.30 11.83 -6.37
C ARG A 118 -12.54 11.04 -6.02
N THR A 119 -13.57 11.74 -5.59
CA THR A 119 -14.92 11.19 -5.35
C THR A 119 -15.86 11.39 -6.52
N ARG A 120 -15.44 12.15 -7.54
CA ARG A 120 -16.18 12.37 -8.80
C ARG A 120 -15.31 12.01 -10.00
N PRO A 121 -15.88 11.44 -11.08
CA PRO A 121 -15.12 11.08 -12.27
C PRO A 121 -14.63 12.34 -13.00
N ASN A 122 -13.50 12.21 -13.69
CA ASN A 122 -13.01 13.18 -14.64
C ASN A 122 -12.31 12.44 -15.82
N PRO A 123 -11.91 13.15 -16.89
CA PRO A 123 -11.29 12.51 -18.06
C PRO A 123 -9.98 11.76 -17.78
N ILE A 124 -9.32 12.03 -16.65
CA ILE A 124 -7.99 11.49 -16.33
C ILE A 124 -8.06 10.31 -15.38
N CYS A 125 -9.06 10.28 -14.47
CA CYS A 125 -9.15 9.26 -13.43
C CYS A 125 -10.60 8.95 -13.09
N TYR A 126 -10.86 7.71 -12.70
CA TYR A 126 -12.14 7.24 -12.20
C TYR A 126 -12.50 7.85 -10.84
N SER A 127 -13.79 7.81 -10.49
CA SER A 127 -14.26 8.18 -9.15
C SER A 127 -14.04 7.05 -8.15
N ILE A 128 -13.84 7.42 -6.89
CA ILE A 128 -13.80 6.52 -5.74
C ILE A 128 -15.11 6.70 -4.97
N GLU A 129 -15.98 5.70 -5.04
CA GLU A 129 -17.27 5.70 -4.36
C GLU A 129 -17.17 5.13 -2.93
N SER A 130 -16.17 4.29 -2.70
CA SER A 130 -15.98 3.57 -1.45
C SER A 130 -14.50 3.30 -1.24
N VAL A 131 -14.06 3.27 0.00
CA VAL A 131 -12.70 2.95 0.44
C VAL A 131 -12.74 2.05 1.67
N ASP A 132 -11.72 1.22 1.84
CA ASP A 132 -11.57 0.39 3.02
C ASP A 132 -10.94 1.17 4.18
N GLY A 133 -11.47 0.94 5.38
CA GLY A 133 -10.79 1.25 6.63
C GLY A 133 -9.85 0.12 7.01
N VAL A 134 -8.65 0.45 7.46
CA VAL A 134 -7.60 -0.51 7.79
C VAL A 134 -7.08 -0.35 9.20
N LEU A 135 -6.79 -1.48 9.86
CA LEU A 135 -6.13 -1.57 11.15
C LEU A 135 -4.85 -2.39 11.04
N PRO A 136 -3.83 -2.12 11.86
CA PRO A 136 -2.70 -3.01 12.06
C PRO A 136 -3.14 -4.41 12.52
N ALA A 137 -2.57 -5.47 11.94
CA ALA A 137 -2.77 -6.86 12.35
C ALA A 137 -1.55 -7.44 13.10
N ASP A 138 -0.50 -6.64 13.29
CA ASP A 138 0.74 -7.02 13.98
C ASP A 138 1.19 -5.87 14.89
N LYS A 139 1.90 -6.20 15.99
CA LYS A 139 2.43 -5.22 16.95
C LYS A 139 3.48 -4.27 16.37
N LEU A 140 4.15 -4.68 15.28
CA LEU A 140 5.12 -3.86 14.54
C LEU A 140 4.47 -3.08 13.38
N ALA A 141 3.15 -3.16 13.24
CA ALA A 141 2.43 -2.37 12.27
C ALA A 141 1.82 -1.11 12.92
N HIS A 142 1.87 0.00 12.20
CA HIS A 142 1.42 1.31 12.70
C HIS A 142 0.50 1.99 11.69
N THR A 143 -0.58 2.60 12.20
CA THR A 143 -1.40 3.49 11.40
C THR A 143 -0.63 4.78 11.12
N ILE A 144 -0.58 5.18 9.86
CA ILE A 144 0.12 6.40 9.38
C ILE A 144 -0.83 7.43 8.80
N LEU A 145 -1.99 6.99 8.30
CA LEU A 145 -3.01 7.83 7.68
C LEU A 145 -4.40 7.49 8.24
N ARG A 146 -5.27 8.49 8.38
CA ARG A 146 -6.66 8.34 8.85
C ARG A 146 -7.63 9.16 8.00
N TYR A 147 -8.86 8.68 7.91
CA TYR A 147 -9.99 9.45 7.41
C TYR A 147 -10.45 10.42 8.50
N PRO A 148 -10.42 11.76 8.26
CA PRO A 148 -10.70 12.74 9.31
C PRO A 148 -12.14 12.73 9.79
N GLU A 149 -13.09 12.32 8.94
CA GLU A 149 -14.53 12.32 9.27
C GLU A 149 -14.91 11.35 10.41
N ASN A 150 -14.13 10.30 10.64
CA ASN A 150 -14.45 9.26 11.62
C ASN A 150 -13.25 8.68 12.37
N ASN A 151 -12.04 9.19 12.05
CA ASN A 151 -10.78 8.75 12.61
C ASN A 151 -10.42 7.26 12.33
N ILE A 152 -11.06 6.62 11.34
CA ILE A 152 -10.72 5.26 10.90
C ILE A 152 -9.38 5.29 10.15
N GLY A 153 -8.55 4.25 10.32
CA GLY A 153 -7.30 4.11 9.60
C GLY A 153 -7.50 4.03 8.09
N ALA A 154 -6.73 4.81 7.33
CA ALA A 154 -6.72 4.85 5.86
C ALA A 154 -5.45 4.23 5.28
N GLY A 155 -4.38 4.16 6.08
CA GLY A 155 -3.12 3.57 5.68
C GLY A 155 -2.31 3.12 6.87
N ILE A 156 -1.59 2.02 6.71
CA ILE A 156 -0.70 1.43 7.70
C ILE A 156 0.65 1.09 7.08
N VAL A 157 1.67 1.02 7.92
CA VAL A 157 2.97 0.45 7.57
C VAL A 157 3.33 -0.65 8.57
N TYR A 158 4.09 -1.63 8.11
CA TYR A 158 4.69 -2.66 8.93
C TYR A 158 6.20 -2.67 8.70
N GLU A 159 6.96 -2.74 9.79
CA GLU A 159 8.41 -2.82 9.77
C GLU A 159 8.89 -3.98 10.65
N GLY A 160 9.27 -5.08 10.01
CA GLY A 160 9.79 -6.27 10.66
C GLY A 160 10.85 -6.93 9.78
N LYS A 161 10.73 -8.23 9.56
CA LYS A 161 11.62 -8.99 8.66
C LYS A 161 11.59 -8.45 7.22
N TYR A 162 10.46 -7.89 6.84
CA TYR A 162 10.19 -7.19 5.57
C TYR A 162 9.39 -5.93 5.89
N ARG A 163 9.08 -5.12 4.89
CA ARG A 163 8.23 -3.94 5.07
C ARG A 163 7.04 -3.95 4.13
N THR A 164 5.90 -3.54 4.67
CA THR A 164 4.70 -3.27 3.86
C THR A 164 4.17 -1.87 4.14
N CYS A 165 3.60 -1.25 3.10
CA CYS A 165 2.76 -0.06 3.21
C CYS A 165 1.44 -0.37 2.53
N LEU A 166 0.33 -0.30 3.27
CA LEU A 166 -0.99 -0.66 2.78
C LEU A 166 -1.90 0.57 2.84
N LEU A 167 -2.52 0.90 1.72
CA LEU A 167 -3.46 2.01 1.60
C LEU A 167 -4.85 1.45 1.30
N GLY A 168 -5.85 1.81 2.09
CA GLY A 168 -7.25 1.44 1.90
C GLY A 168 -7.96 2.23 0.79
N PHE A 169 -7.20 3.04 0.05
CA PHE A 169 -7.64 3.84 -1.11
C PHE A 169 -6.63 3.73 -2.25
N PRO A 170 -7.03 3.93 -3.51
CA PRO A 170 -6.11 3.86 -4.65
C PRO A 170 -5.16 5.06 -4.66
N PHE A 171 -3.87 4.80 -4.67
CA PHE A 171 -2.83 5.84 -4.71
C PHE A 171 -2.95 6.74 -5.95
N GLU A 172 -3.24 6.15 -7.10
CA GLU A 172 -3.36 6.85 -8.37
C GLU A 172 -4.55 7.82 -8.44
N ALA A 173 -5.52 7.65 -7.53
CA ALA A 173 -6.69 8.54 -7.43
C ALA A 173 -6.43 9.83 -6.65
N LEU A 174 -5.26 10.01 -6.04
CA LEU A 174 -4.85 11.27 -5.42
C LEU A 174 -4.94 12.41 -6.43
N GLN A 175 -5.53 13.55 -6.00
CA GLN A 175 -5.97 14.58 -6.93
C GLN A 175 -4.82 15.30 -7.63
N THR A 176 -3.77 15.66 -6.90
CA THR A 176 -2.70 16.48 -7.44
C THR A 176 -1.39 15.71 -7.60
N PRO A 177 -0.57 16.04 -8.61
CA PRO A 177 0.78 15.49 -8.73
C PRO A 177 1.64 15.74 -7.48
N SER A 178 1.51 16.90 -6.86
CA SER A 178 2.24 17.26 -5.64
C SER A 178 1.91 16.33 -4.47
N GLU A 179 0.63 16.00 -4.25
CA GLU A 179 0.22 15.03 -3.22
C GLU A 179 0.78 13.64 -3.51
N ARG A 180 0.70 13.18 -4.77
CA ARG A 180 1.26 11.88 -5.17
C ARG A 180 2.77 11.82 -4.95
N ASN A 181 3.50 12.85 -5.37
CA ASN A 181 4.95 12.88 -5.21
C ASN A 181 5.34 12.88 -3.73
N ARG A 182 4.74 13.75 -2.92
CA ARG A 182 5.02 13.84 -1.48
C ARG A 182 4.74 12.53 -0.73
N LEU A 183 3.60 11.89 -1.00
CA LEU A 183 3.28 10.60 -0.37
C LEU A 183 4.23 9.51 -0.84
N MET A 184 4.53 9.44 -2.15
CA MET A 184 5.46 8.46 -2.70
C MET A 184 6.87 8.64 -2.13
N GLU A 185 7.40 9.86 -2.06
CA GLU A 185 8.70 10.15 -1.43
C GLU A 185 8.75 9.69 0.02
N SER A 186 7.69 9.93 0.78
CA SER A 186 7.58 9.48 2.17
C SER A 186 7.57 7.96 2.28
N ILE A 187 6.86 7.25 1.41
CA ILE A 187 6.80 5.79 1.36
C ILE A 187 8.16 5.20 0.93
N LEU A 188 8.79 5.77 -0.09
CA LEU A 188 10.12 5.34 -0.54
C LEU A 188 11.18 5.56 0.55
N ARG A 189 11.11 6.67 1.28
CA ARG A 189 11.95 6.91 2.45
C ARG A 189 11.74 5.85 3.52
N PHE A 190 10.50 5.45 3.79
CA PHE A 190 10.19 4.37 4.72
C PHE A 190 10.86 3.05 4.30
N PHE A 191 10.82 2.69 3.02
CA PHE A 191 11.46 1.48 2.50
C PHE A 191 13.00 1.58 2.46
N SER A 192 13.57 2.74 2.28
CA SER A 192 15.03 2.95 2.12
C SER A 192 15.80 2.98 3.44
N ILE A 193 15.18 3.30 4.57
CA ILE A 193 15.87 3.39 5.88
C ILE A 193 16.60 2.08 6.24
N GLN A 194 16.10 0.90 5.84
CA GLN A 194 16.78 -0.36 6.10
C GLN A 194 18.13 -0.52 5.39
N GLN A 195 18.31 0.07 4.21
CA GLN A 195 19.56 -0.05 3.47
C GLN A 195 20.69 0.71 4.17
N GLN A 196 20.41 1.84 4.77
CA GLN A 196 21.41 2.62 5.53
C GLN A 196 21.84 1.92 6.82
N ASN A 197 20.94 1.26 7.52
CA ASN A 197 21.27 0.55 8.76
C ASN A 197 22.05 -0.77 8.51
N LYS A 198 21.83 -1.45 7.38
CA LYS A 198 22.60 -2.67 7.04
C LYS A 198 24.06 -2.36 6.67
N ILE A 199 24.36 -1.19 6.16
CA ILE A 199 25.73 -0.77 5.81
C ILE A 199 26.53 -0.38 7.06
N GLN A 200 25.90 0.10 8.12
CA GLN A 200 26.58 0.48 9.37
C GLN A 200 27.02 -0.70 10.24
N TYR A 201 26.51 -1.92 10.02
CA TYR A 201 26.87 -3.11 10.79
C TYR A 201 27.89 -4.05 10.10
N ILE A 202 28.49 -3.62 9.00
CA ILE A 202 29.53 -4.39 8.25
C ILE A 202 30.90 -3.66 8.31
N GLN A 203 31.14 -2.86 9.35
CA GLN A 203 32.48 -2.33 9.65
C GLN A 203 33.07 -2.99 10.88
#